data_017c3be1d3f85d3776940a16698fc935
#
_entry.id   017c3be1d3f85d3776940a16698fc935
#
_cell.length_a   1.000
_cell.length_b   1.000
_cell.length_c   1.000
_cell.angle_alpha   90.00
_cell.angle_beta   90.00
_cell.angle_gamma   90.00
#
_symmetry.space_group_name_H-M   'P 1'
#
loop_
_entity.id
_entity.type
_entity.pdbx_description
1 polymer ?
#
loop_
_entity_poly.entity_id
_entity_poly.type
_entity_poly.pdbx_seq_one_letter_code
_entity_poly.pdbx_strand_id
1 'polypeptide(L)'
;MSVSIKDNKETSIINIVIEKKDYENKVSSILNDYRKRANIPGFRKGFVPMGMIKKQYEIPVKVDEINKVVQKKLSEFIDENKISLLGTPIPIENEKIDWKSDVLNLDFEIAKTPEFKINYKFKKAVPYYKITADKKMIDNQVDSIRKQYGKIISLKKPEKESTIVCTISNESIEYNKELNLPADKLKSKFLKEIEKIKIGSQIEIKINDLFKLKEDFMTFTGLQKEKIENLISVTFKLSEINKTEKADLKEDLFKKVYKDNTPKNSTEFKKRIKNEIESQFVNQSDQKFLNDVTDEFIKVSKIKFPEEFVKKLIKANSKEELSDEEVQNEFDNSINGLKYQLIEAKLLEENNIIINHEMLKEFAEKSIRNQMMAYGQLEPSKKDIDSITARIFSNEEEVKRMTHQLISEKLLVLYKEKVNKKITETSYEKYIELAYKKND
;
A
#
# COMPACT_ATOMS: atom_id res chain seq x y z
N MET A 1 6.89 -43.63 18.14
CA MET A 1 6.41 -42.68 17.09
C MET A 1 7.16 -42.90 15.81
N SER A 2 6.46 -43.01 14.66
CA SER A 2 7.08 -43.12 13.33
C SER A 2 6.35 -42.15 12.37
N VAL A 3 7.08 -41.65 11.39
CA VAL A 3 6.54 -40.81 10.33
C VAL A 3 6.95 -41.43 9.00
N SER A 4 6.01 -41.52 8.07
CA SER A 4 6.25 -42.03 6.72
C SER A 4 5.52 -41.18 5.69
N ILE A 5 6.02 -41.19 4.47
CA ILE A 5 5.42 -40.47 3.35
C ILE A 5 5.09 -41.44 2.21
N LYS A 6 3.92 -41.27 1.62
CA LYS A 6 3.49 -41.98 0.43
C LYS A 6 3.15 -40.99 -0.67
N ASP A 7 3.92 -41.03 -1.75
CA ASP A 7 3.70 -40.14 -2.90
C ASP A 7 2.55 -40.66 -3.77
N ASN A 8 1.66 -39.75 -4.15
CA ASN A 8 0.63 -39.88 -5.17
C ASN A 8 1.02 -39.03 -6.39
N LYS A 9 0.19 -38.98 -7.45
CA LYS A 9 0.50 -38.23 -8.67
C LYS A 9 0.74 -36.74 -8.47
N GLU A 10 -0.08 -36.08 -7.67
CA GLU A 10 -0.09 -34.62 -7.50
C GLU A 10 0.09 -34.20 -6.04
N THR A 11 -0.23 -35.09 -5.12
CA THR A 11 -0.12 -34.87 -3.67
C THR A 11 0.68 -36.00 -3.03
N SER A 12 0.99 -35.87 -1.75
CA SER A 12 1.58 -36.94 -0.95
C SER A 12 0.83 -37.04 0.37
N ILE A 13 0.83 -38.22 0.99
CA ILE A 13 0.23 -38.43 2.29
C ILE A 13 1.35 -38.69 3.30
N ILE A 14 1.42 -37.87 4.33
CA ILE A 14 2.27 -38.10 5.50
C ILE A 14 1.44 -38.83 6.54
N ASN A 15 1.85 -40.03 6.88
CA ASN A 15 1.27 -40.81 7.98
C ASN A 15 2.12 -40.62 9.23
N ILE A 16 1.49 -40.28 10.35
CA ILE A 16 2.12 -40.13 11.66
C ILE A 16 1.48 -41.13 12.62
N VAL A 17 2.30 -42.05 13.15
CA VAL A 17 1.89 -42.99 14.16
C VAL A 17 2.34 -42.46 15.52
N ILE A 18 1.38 -42.22 16.41
CA ILE A 18 1.60 -41.72 17.78
C ILE A 18 1.27 -42.81 18.77
N GLU A 19 2.19 -43.06 19.67
CA GLU A 19 2.00 -44.02 20.77
C GLU A 19 1.76 -43.26 22.09
N LYS A 20 1.12 -43.92 23.05
CA LYS A 20 0.79 -43.35 24.36
C LYS A 20 1.99 -42.73 25.08
N LYS A 21 3.17 -43.36 24.98
CA LYS A 21 4.41 -42.86 25.56
C LYS A 21 4.83 -41.47 25.08
N ASP A 22 4.34 -41.05 23.91
CA ASP A 22 4.73 -39.79 23.26
C ASP A 22 4.04 -38.57 23.88
N TYR A 23 2.88 -38.75 24.55
CA TYR A 23 2.08 -37.65 25.13
C TYR A 23 1.69 -37.87 26.60
N GLU A 24 1.70 -39.13 27.15
CA GLU A 24 1.13 -39.46 28.45
C GLU A 24 1.72 -38.63 29.60
N ASN A 25 3.03 -38.41 29.61
CA ASN A 25 3.71 -37.67 30.68
C ASN A 25 3.21 -36.22 30.75
N LYS A 26 3.01 -35.58 29.60
CA LYS A 26 2.50 -34.20 29.52
C LYS A 26 1.04 -34.11 29.88
N VAL A 27 0.21 -35.00 29.34
CA VAL A 27 -1.21 -35.11 29.71
C VAL A 27 -1.36 -35.30 31.23
N SER A 28 -0.60 -36.22 31.82
CA SER A 28 -0.64 -36.45 33.26
C SER A 28 -0.21 -35.24 34.08
N SER A 29 0.79 -34.49 33.62
CA SER A 29 1.24 -33.25 34.26
C SER A 29 0.13 -32.18 34.23
N ILE A 30 -0.49 -31.99 33.08
CA ILE A 30 -1.56 -30.99 32.90
C ILE A 30 -2.80 -31.35 33.72
N LEU A 31 -3.20 -32.62 33.75
CA LEU A 31 -4.30 -33.08 34.57
C LEU A 31 -4.01 -32.92 36.07
N ASN A 32 -2.77 -33.12 36.52
CA ASN A 32 -2.36 -32.82 37.88
C ASN A 32 -2.46 -31.33 38.22
N ASP A 33 -2.09 -30.46 37.30
CA ASP A 33 -2.22 -29.01 37.49
C ASP A 33 -3.69 -28.57 37.49
N TYR A 34 -4.55 -29.15 36.64
CA TYR A 34 -6.00 -28.95 36.74
C TYR A 34 -6.55 -29.38 38.07
N ARG A 35 -6.13 -30.54 38.59
CA ARG A 35 -6.50 -31.02 39.94
C ARG A 35 -6.18 -30.00 41.04
N LYS A 36 -4.98 -29.40 40.98
CA LYS A 36 -4.56 -28.38 41.97
C LYS A 36 -5.42 -27.12 41.93
N ARG A 37 -5.92 -26.77 40.74
CA ARG A 37 -6.71 -25.52 40.48
C ARG A 37 -8.21 -25.74 40.56
N ALA A 38 -8.68 -26.97 40.41
CA ALA A 38 -10.09 -27.31 40.36
C ALA A 38 -10.83 -26.88 41.64
N ASN A 39 -11.97 -26.22 41.46
CA ASN A 39 -12.90 -25.88 42.53
C ASN A 39 -14.23 -26.59 42.24
N ILE A 40 -14.40 -27.77 42.87
CA ILE A 40 -15.58 -28.61 42.70
C ILE A 40 -16.33 -28.65 44.05
N PRO A 41 -17.65 -28.39 44.06
CA PRO A 41 -18.46 -28.46 45.28
C PRO A 41 -18.28 -29.80 45.99
N GLY A 42 -18.06 -29.77 47.31
CA GLY A 42 -17.82 -30.98 48.13
C GLY A 42 -16.36 -31.42 48.29
N PHE A 43 -15.43 -30.77 47.57
CA PHE A 43 -14.00 -31.06 47.68
C PHE A 43 -13.16 -29.81 47.99
N ARG A 44 -12.18 -29.98 48.88
CA ARG A 44 -11.19 -28.92 49.15
C ARG A 44 -10.31 -28.75 47.90
N LYS A 45 -9.99 -27.50 47.55
CA LYS A 45 -9.10 -27.14 46.43
C LYS A 45 -7.78 -27.92 46.48
N GLY A 46 -7.42 -28.59 45.39
CA GLY A 46 -6.24 -29.47 45.29
C GLY A 46 -6.44 -30.93 45.77
N PHE A 47 -7.58 -31.26 46.40
CA PHE A 47 -7.90 -32.60 46.89
C PHE A 47 -9.01 -33.32 46.10
N VAL A 48 -9.36 -32.80 44.95
CA VAL A 48 -10.33 -33.45 44.03
C VAL A 48 -9.75 -34.80 43.58
N PRO A 49 -10.55 -35.89 43.60
CA PRO A 49 -10.13 -37.20 43.09
C PRO A 49 -9.71 -37.12 41.62
N MET A 50 -8.56 -37.72 41.26
CA MET A 50 -8.03 -37.69 39.89
C MET A 50 -9.02 -38.29 38.88
N GLY A 51 -9.81 -39.31 39.26
CA GLY A 51 -10.83 -39.91 38.40
C GLY A 51 -11.89 -38.92 37.93
N MET A 52 -12.26 -37.92 38.75
CA MET A 52 -13.21 -36.87 38.37
C MET A 52 -12.58 -35.89 37.37
N ILE A 53 -11.33 -35.51 37.59
CA ILE A 53 -10.58 -34.65 36.68
C ILE A 53 -10.39 -35.36 35.33
N LYS A 54 -9.98 -36.62 35.33
CA LYS A 54 -9.84 -37.42 34.11
C LYS A 54 -11.16 -37.52 33.36
N LYS A 55 -12.24 -37.83 34.00
CA LYS A 55 -13.56 -37.96 33.37
C LYS A 55 -13.97 -36.69 32.62
N GLN A 56 -13.60 -35.52 33.12
CA GLN A 56 -13.98 -34.23 32.55
C GLN A 56 -12.98 -33.68 31.54
N TYR A 57 -11.68 -33.86 31.76
CA TYR A 57 -10.64 -33.12 31.04
C TYR A 57 -9.66 -34.02 30.27
N GLU A 58 -9.67 -35.36 30.45
CA GLU A 58 -8.66 -36.25 29.86
C GLU A 58 -8.67 -36.21 28.33
N ILE A 59 -9.85 -36.31 27.69
CA ILE A 59 -9.95 -36.34 26.25
C ILE A 59 -9.54 -34.97 25.62
N PRO A 60 -10.08 -33.82 26.06
CA PRO A 60 -9.64 -32.53 25.55
C PRO A 60 -8.13 -32.29 25.69
N VAL A 61 -7.57 -32.56 26.88
CA VAL A 61 -6.13 -32.40 27.15
C VAL A 61 -5.30 -33.35 26.29
N LYS A 62 -5.76 -34.62 26.13
CA LYS A 62 -5.10 -35.60 25.28
C LYS A 62 -5.06 -35.11 23.81
N VAL A 63 -6.19 -34.64 23.28
CA VAL A 63 -6.28 -34.10 21.89
C VAL A 63 -5.34 -32.91 21.71
N ASP A 64 -5.34 -31.96 22.63
CA ASP A 64 -4.47 -30.78 22.56
C ASP A 64 -2.97 -31.16 22.57
N GLU A 65 -2.56 -32.09 23.46
CA GLU A 65 -1.16 -32.50 23.51
C GLU A 65 -0.75 -33.35 22.29
N ILE A 66 -1.65 -34.20 21.79
CA ILE A 66 -1.41 -34.93 20.54
C ILE A 66 -1.23 -33.95 19.37
N ASN A 67 -2.11 -32.94 19.22
CA ASN A 67 -1.98 -31.92 18.16
C ASN A 67 -0.64 -31.19 18.21
N LYS A 68 -0.15 -30.82 19.41
CA LYS A 68 1.17 -30.20 19.57
C LYS A 68 2.31 -31.13 19.14
N VAL A 69 2.22 -32.40 19.52
CA VAL A 69 3.21 -33.43 19.16
C VAL A 69 3.21 -33.66 17.65
N VAL A 70 2.01 -33.74 17.03
CA VAL A 70 1.84 -33.90 15.59
C VAL A 70 2.45 -32.72 14.84
N GLN A 71 2.06 -31.47 15.18
CA GLN A 71 2.57 -30.27 14.53
C GLN A 71 4.10 -30.22 14.59
N LYS A 72 4.68 -30.51 15.75
CA LYS A 72 6.13 -30.55 15.91
C LYS A 72 6.78 -31.60 15.01
N LYS A 73 6.24 -32.81 14.99
CA LYS A 73 6.81 -33.92 14.19
C LYS A 73 6.63 -33.74 12.70
N LEU A 74 5.48 -33.17 12.31
CA LEU A 74 5.22 -32.83 10.91
C LEU A 74 6.22 -31.79 10.41
N SER A 75 6.45 -30.74 11.20
CA SER A 75 7.45 -29.71 10.86
C SER A 75 8.86 -30.29 10.79
N GLU A 76 9.30 -31.04 11.82
CA GLU A 76 10.60 -31.69 11.83
C GLU A 76 10.81 -32.59 10.60
N PHE A 77 9.82 -33.41 10.24
CA PHE A 77 9.89 -34.31 9.08
C PHE A 77 9.98 -33.54 7.75
N ILE A 78 9.21 -32.46 7.59
CA ILE A 78 9.22 -31.60 6.40
C ILE A 78 10.60 -30.93 6.26
N ASP A 79 11.15 -30.40 7.34
CA ASP A 79 12.44 -29.71 7.37
C ASP A 79 13.61 -30.68 7.09
N GLU A 80 13.64 -31.84 7.75
CA GLU A 80 14.66 -32.88 7.58
C GLU A 80 14.71 -33.41 6.13
N ASN A 81 13.55 -33.59 5.51
CA ASN A 81 13.42 -34.05 4.12
C ASN A 81 13.46 -32.91 3.10
N LYS A 82 13.61 -31.65 3.54
CA LYS A 82 13.64 -30.45 2.67
C LYS A 82 12.44 -30.37 1.72
N ILE A 83 11.24 -30.72 2.23
CA ILE A 83 10.03 -30.71 1.42
C ILE A 83 9.51 -29.28 1.34
N SER A 84 9.52 -28.68 0.16
CA SER A 84 8.88 -27.39 -0.09
C SER A 84 7.38 -27.61 -0.29
N LEU A 85 6.57 -27.09 0.62
CA LEU A 85 5.12 -27.27 0.60
C LEU A 85 4.40 -26.18 -0.19
N LEU A 86 3.34 -26.58 -0.87
CA LEU A 86 2.32 -25.69 -1.39
C LEU A 86 1.18 -25.59 -0.35
N GLY A 87 1.22 -24.56 0.49
CA GLY A 87 0.27 -24.36 1.58
C GLY A 87 0.56 -25.21 2.81
N THR A 88 -0.46 -25.43 3.64
CA THR A 88 -0.37 -26.18 4.89
C THR A 88 -0.84 -27.63 4.71
N PRO A 89 -0.30 -28.58 5.46
CA PRO A 89 -0.81 -29.96 5.47
C PRO A 89 -2.29 -30.00 5.88
N ILE A 90 -3.10 -30.75 5.14
CA ILE A 90 -4.52 -30.92 5.40
C ILE A 90 -4.74 -32.27 6.11
N PRO A 91 -5.33 -32.30 7.32
CA PRO A 91 -5.66 -33.56 7.95
C PRO A 91 -6.68 -34.32 7.11
N ILE A 92 -6.44 -35.60 6.88
CA ILE A 92 -7.41 -36.49 6.25
C ILE A 92 -8.34 -36.99 7.33
N GLU A 93 -9.63 -36.66 7.21
CA GLU A 93 -10.66 -37.17 8.12
C GLU A 93 -10.80 -38.70 7.92
N ASN A 94 -10.17 -39.49 8.80
CA ASN A 94 -10.45 -40.90 8.91
C ASN A 94 -11.72 -41.07 9.74
N GLU A 95 -12.67 -41.82 9.25
CA GLU A 95 -14.01 -42.03 9.83
C GLU A 95 -14.02 -42.57 11.24
N LYS A 96 -13.51 -42.05 12.23
CA LYS A 96 -13.47 -42.35 13.66
C LYS A 96 -12.04 -42.64 14.16
N ILE A 97 -11.32 -41.55 14.40
CA ILE A 97 -10.15 -41.64 15.26
C ILE A 97 -10.65 -42.09 16.66
N ASP A 98 -10.32 -43.29 17.07
CA ASP A 98 -10.58 -43.71 18.45
C ASP A 98 -9.56 -43.07 19.40
N TRP A 99 -9.90 -41.91 19.93
CA TRP A 99 -9.08 -41.19 20.91
C TRP A 99 -8.78 -41.94 22.19
N LYS A 100 -9.42 -43.11 22.45
CA LYS A 100 -9.13 -43.97 23.58
C LYS A 100 -8.02 -44.98 23.28
N SER A 101 -7.70 -45.18 22.00
CA SER A 101 -6.62 -46.07 21.59
C SER A 101 -5.27 -45.59 22.12
N ASP A 102 -4.38 -46.54 22.44
CA ASP A 102 -2.99 -46.28 22.83
C ASP A 102 -2.08 -46.00 21.61
N VAL A 103 -2.54 -46.30 20.40
CA VAL A 103 -1.86 -46.00 19.12
C VAL A 103 -2.82 -45.28 18.21
N LEU A 104 -2.40 -44.14 17.71
CA LEU A 104 -3.15 -43.30 16.78
C LEU A 104 -2.40 -43.19 15.46
N ASN A 105 -3.12 -43.39 14.37
CA ASN A 105 -2.63 -43.16 13.00
C ASN A 105 -3.32 -41.92 12.45
N LEU A 106 -2.53 -40.90 12.12
CA LEU A 106 -3.00 -39.63 11.60
C LEU A 106 -2.39 -39.37 10.23
N ASP A 107 -3.25 -39.15 9.25
CA ASP A 107 -2.86 -38.90 7.87
C ASP A 107 -3.01 -37.44 7.51
N PHE A 108 -2.02 -36.89 6.81
CA PHE A 108 -2.02 -35.53 6.34
C PHE A 108 -1.74 -35.50 4.85
N GLU A 109 -2.64 -34.92 4.09
CA GLU A 109 -2.41 -34.66 2.67
C GLU A 109 -1.56 -33.41 2.52
N ILE A 110 -0.52 -33.49 1.72
CA ILE A 110 0.35 -32.39 1.36
C ILE A 110 0.51 -32.31 -0.16
N ALA A 111 0.77 -31.10 -0.65
CA ALA A 111 1.26 -30.92 -2.00
C ALA A 111 2.66 -30.29 -1.98
N LYS A 112 3.54 -30.79 -2.82
CA LYS A 112 4.87 -30.23 -3.02
C LYS A 112 4.76 -28.99 -3.93
N THR A 113 5.60 -28.00 -3.67
CA THR A 113 5.71 -26.83 -4.53
C THR A 113 6.07 -27.28 -5.97
N PRO A 114 5.33 -26.84 -6.99
CA PRO A 114 5.62 -27.19 -8.37
C PRO A 114 7.02 -26.75 -8.80
N GLU A 115 7.76 -27.61 -9.49
CA GLU A 115 9.04 -27.25 -10.07
C GLU A 115 8.86 -26.47 -11.38
N PHE A 116 9.54 -25.34 -11.52
CA PHE A 116 9.56 -24.53 -12.72
C PHE A 116 10.88 -23.79 -12.85
N LYS A 117 11.15 -23.26 -14.05
CA LYS A 117 12.36 -22.48 -14.33
C LYS A 117 12.00 -21.04 -14.65
N ILE A 118 12.79 -20.12 -14.12
CA ILE A 118 12.67 -18.70 -14.46
C ILE A 118 13.41 -18.44 -15.79
N ASN A 119 12.73 -17.77 -16.71
CA ASN A 119 13.34 -17.31 -17.95
C ASN A 119 13.19 -15.79 -18.06
N TYR A 120 14.30 -15.08 -17.92
CA TYR A 120 14.35 -13.61 -17.98
C TYR A 120 14.23 -13.05 -19.40
N LYS A 121 14.33 -13.90 -20.45
CA LYS A 121 14.20 -13.49 -21.84
C LYS A 121 12.85 -13.85 -22.39
N PHE A 122 11.96 -12.88 -22.42
CA PHE A 122 10.64 -13.03 -23.00
C PHE A 122 10.69 -12.98 -24.54
N LYS A 123 9.70 -13.57 -25.21
CA LYS A 123 9.58 -13.53 -26.69
C LYS A 123 9.48 -12.09 -27.21
N LYS A 124 8.82 -11.21 -26.48
CA LYS A 124 8.75 -9.77 -26.74
C LYS A 124 9.42 -9.04 -25.60
N ALA A 125 10.25 -8.02 -25.93
CA ALA A 125 10.83 -7.17 -24.91
C ALA A 125 9.73 -6.39 -24.16
N VAL A 126 9.82 -6.36 -22.84
CA VAL A 126 8.87 -5.61 -22.00
C VAL A 126 9.12 -4.11 -22.16
N PRO A 127 8.10 -3.29 -22.43
CA PRO A 127 8.29 -1.87 -22.58
C PRO A 127 8.64 -1.22 -21.22
N TYR A 128 9.70 -0.43 -21.20
CA TYR A 128 9.96 0.51 -20.12
C TYR A 128 9.56 1.90 -20.61
N TYR A 129 8.46 2.42 -20.09
CA TYR A 129 7.93 3.71 -20.51
C TYR A 129 8.71 4.85 -19.84
N LYS A 130 9.47 5.59 -20.65
CA LYS A 130 10.12 6.82 -20.21
C LYS A 130 9.17 7.98 -20.50
N ILE A 131 8.55 8.49 -19.45
CA ILE A 131 7.61 9.61 -19.57
C ILE A 131 8.40 10.90 -19.79
N THR A 132 8.14 11.58 -20.90
CA THR A 132 8.79 12.83 -21.27
C THR A 132 7.87 14.00 -20.98
N ALA A 133 8.44 15.08 -20.42
CA ALA A 133 7.71 16.32 -20.21
C ALA A 133 7.48 17.05 -21.54
N ASP A 134 6.22 17.36 -21.84
CA ASP A 134 5.87 18.15 -23.00
C ASP A 134 6.11 19.66 -22.78
N LYS A 135 6.00 20.42 -23.86
CA LYS A 135 6.21 21.87 -23.83
C LYS A 135 5.26 22.58 -22.85
N LYS A 136 4.01 22.13 -22.79
CA LYS A 136 2.97 22.72 -21.92
C LYS A 136 3.31 22.53 -20.44
N MET A 137 3.76 21.33 -20.06
CA MET A 137 4.19 21.04 -18.69
C MET A 137 5.39 21.92 -18.30
N ILE A 138 6.39 22.01 -19.17
CA ILE A 138 7.58 22.83 -18.94
C ILE A 138 7.19 24.32 -18.82
N ASP A 139 6.40 24.83 -19.75
CA ASP A 139 6.00 26.25 -19.74
C ASP A 139 5.12 26.58 -18.52
N ASN A 140 4.22 25.68 -18.11
CA ASN A 140 3.43 25.84 -16.87
C ASN A 140 4.31 25.89 -15.63
N GLN A 141 5.30 24.99 -15.52
CA GLN A 141 6.22 24.97 -14.38
C GLN A 141 7.09 26.24 -14.35
N VAL A 142 7.60 26.65 -15.51
CA VAL A 142 8.34 27.92 -15.65
C VAL A 142 7.48 29.10 -15.21
N ASP A 143 6.22 29.14 -15.63
CA ASP A 143 5.30 30.22 -15.26
C ASP A 143 4.97 30.20 -13.75
N SER A 144 4.82 29.04 -13.15
CA SER A 144 4.64 28.89 -11.71
C SER A 144 5.85 29.43 -10.93
N ILE A 145 7.06 29.08 -11.35
CA ILE A 145 8.29 29.58 -10.74
C ILE A 145 8.39 31.10 -10.92
N ARG A 146 8.12 31.63 -12.12
CA ARG A 146 8.14 33.08 -12.36
C ARG A 146 7.12 33.85 -11.52
N LYS A 147 5.95 33.28 -11.27
CA LYS A 147 4.94 33.85 -10.36
C LYS A 147 5.42 33.78 -8.90
N GLN A 148 5.98 32.67 -8.45
CA GLN A 148 6.48 32.49 -7.09
C GLN A 148 7.57 33.49 -6.71
N TYR A 149 8.49 33.79 -7.63
CA TYR A 149 9.58 34.74 -7.47
C TYR A 149 9.27 36.12 -8.05
N GLY A 150 8.01 36.37 -8.45
CA GLY A 150 7.53 37.64 -8.98
C GLY A 150 7.38 38.70 -7.91
N LYS A 151 7.04 39.91 -8.34
CA LYS A 151 6.75 41.04 -7.45
C LYS A 151 5.25 41.30 -7.43
N ILE A 152 4.71 41.50 -6.25
CA ILE A 152 3.34 41.96 -6.13
C ILE A 152 3.30 43.47 -6.40
N ILE A 153 2.47 43.88 -7.36
CA ILE A 153 2.22 45.27 -7.69
C ILE A 153 0.75 45.59 -7.43
N SER A 154 0.51 46.75 -6.87
CA SER A 154 -0.85 47.27 -6.68
C SER A 154 -1.36 47.92 -7.96
N LEU A 155 -2.59 47.55 -8.32
CA LEU A 155 -3.28 48.08 -9.52
C LEU A 155 -4.40 49.04 -9.11
N LYS A 156 -4.71 49.98 -10.00
CA LYS A 156 -5.86 50.87 -9.83
C LYS A 156 -7.17 50.24 -10.36
N LYS A 157 -7.09 49.25 -11.23
CA LYS A 157 -8.23 48.58 -11.85
C LYS A 157 -7.96 47.06 -11.93
N PRO A 158 -9.00 46.22 -11.86
CA PRO A 158 -8.86 44.78 -12.05
C PRO A 158 -8.39 44.42 -13.46
N GLU A 159 -7.42 43.53 -13.54
CA GLU A 159 -6.99 42.87 -14.78
C GLU A 159 -7.29 41.37 -14.69
N LYS A 160 -7.23 40.66 -15.83
CA LYS A 160 -7.57 39.23 -15.90
C LYS A 160 -6.78 38.36 -14.91
N GLU A 161 -5.51 38.69 -14.65
CA GLU A 161 -4.63 37.94 -13.73
C GLU A 161 -4.45 38.66 -12.39
N SER A 162 -5.31 39.61 -12.03
CA SER A 162 -5.25 40.28 -10.73
C SER A 162 -5.97 39.51 -9.65
N THR A 163 -5.55 39.77 -8.42
CA THR A 163 -6.20 39.28 -7.21
C THR A 163 -6.87 40.46 -6.49
N ILE A 164 -8.13 40.32 -6.20
CA ILE A 164 -8.92 41.29 -5.44
C ILE A 164 -8.84 40.92 -3.98
N VAL A 165 -8.15 41.72 -3.18
CA VAL A 165 -8.14 41.58 -1.73
C VAL A 165 -9.35 42.32 -1.19
N CYS A 166 -10.22 41.62 -0.50
CA CYS A 166 -11.48 42.15 -0.01
C CYS A 166 -11.91 41.52 1.30
N THR A 167 -12.76 42.21 2.01
CA THR A 167 -13.47 41.61 3.15
C THR A 167 -14.91 41.34 2.71
N ILE A 168 -15.34 40.07 2.90
CA ILE A 168 -16.74 39.70 2.74
C ILE A 168 -17.34 39.50 4.12
N SER A 169 -18.47 40.19 4.38
CA SER A 169 -19.17 40.09 5.65
C SER A 169 -20.68 39.94 5.44
N ASN A 170 -21.32 39.30 6.41
CA ASN A 170 -22.76 39.22 6.51
C ASN A 170 -23.13 39.02 8.00
N GLU A 171 -23.96 39.93 8.57
CA GLU A 171 -24.33 39.90 9.97
C GLU A 171 -25.28 38.74 10.33
N SER A 172 -26.16 38.34 9.41
CA SER A 172 -27.16 37.29 9.68
C SER A 172 -26.56 35.90 9.94
N ILE A 173 -25.35 35.67 9.44
CA ILE A 173 -24.59 34.41 9.61
C ILE A 173 -23.29 34.60 10.39
N GLU A 174 -23.09 35.78 11.01
CA GLU A 174 -21.87 36.14 11.76
C GLU A 174 -20.58 35.87 10.96
N TYR A 175 -20.58 36.20 9.66
CA TYR A 175 -19.44 35.99 8.83
C TYR A 175 -18.71 37.29 8.51
N ASN A 176 -17.41 37.33 8.74
CA ASN A 176 -16.53 38.44 8.42
C ASN A 176 -15.12 37.89 8.15
N LYS A 177 -14.71 37.87 6.88
CA LYS A 177 -13.42 37.29 6.50
C LYS A 177 -12.77 38.06 5.37
N GLU A 178 -11.45 38.29 5.50
CA GLU A 178 -10.63 38.78 4.43
C GLU A 178 -10.29 37.66 3.45
N LEU A 179 -10.46 37.93 2.17
CA LEU A 179 -10.33 36.97 1.07
C LEU A 179 -9.49 37.53 -0.04
N ASN A 180 -8.77 36.63 -0.70
CA ASN A 180 -8.01 36.89 -1.93
C ASN A 180 -8.74 36.25 -3.11
N LEU A 181 -9.46 37.04 -3.89
CA LEU A 181 -10.29 36.55 -4.97
C LEU A 181 -9.61 36.75 -6.33
N PRO A 182 -9.31 35.68 -7.07
CA PRO A 182 -8.78 35.78 -8.42
C PRO A 182 -9.82 36.46 -9.36
N ALA A 183 -9.42 37.49 -10.09
CA ALA A 183 -10.32 38.24 -10.97
C ALA A 183 -10.91 37.37 -12.09
N ASP A 184 -10.19 36.35 -12.55
CA ASP A 184 -10.66 35.41 -13.57
C ASP A 184 -11.83 34.53 -13.12
N LYS A 185 -12.06 34.39 -11.82
CA LYS A 185 -13.19 33.68 -11.21
C LYS A 185 -14.42 34.54 -11.02
N LEU A 186 -14.27 35.85 -11.05
CA LEU A 186 -15.34 36.81 -10.82
C LEU A 186 -16.11 37.12 -12.12
N LYS A 187 -17.40 37.46 -11.96
CA LYS A 187 -18.22 37.90 -13.11
C LYS A 187 -17.75 39.23 -13.67
N SER A 188 -17.77 39.36 -14.99
CA SER A 188 -17.35 40.58 -15.68
C SER A 188 -18.16 41.80 -15.27
N LYS A 189 -19.46 41.64 -14.94
CA LYS A 189 -20.32 42.70 -14.41
C LYS A 189 -19.78 43.24 -13.08
N PHE A 190 -19.42 42.33 -12.17
CA PHE A 190 -18.87 42.71 -10.88
C PHE A 190 -17.48 43.37 -10.98
N LEU A 191 -16.61 42.88 -11.86
CA LEU A 191 -15.31 43.54 -12.11
C LEU A 191 -15.46 44.99 -12.58
N LYS A 192 -16.47 45.27 -13.42
CA LYS A 192 -16.80 46.65 -13.85
C LYS A 192 -17.35 47.53 -12.72
N GLU A 193 -17.99 46.92 -11.71
CA GLU A 193 -18.41 47.64 -10.51
C GLU A 193 -17.22 47.99 -9.61
N ILE A 194 -16.27 47.04 -9.46
CA ILE A 194 -15.01 47.27 -8.72
C ILE A 194 -14.19 48.41 -9.35
N GLU A 195 -14.18 48.55 -10.70
CA GLU A 195 -13.46 49.64 -11.36
C GLU A 195 -13.98 51.03 -10.98
N LYS A 196 -15.24 51.17 -10.53
CA LYS A 196 -15.89 52.42 -10.19
C LYS A 196 -15.78 52.83 -8.73
N ILE A 197 -15.42 51.88 -7.86
CA ILE A 197 -15.31 52.10 -6.42
C ILE A 197 -13.87 52.38 -6.01
N LYS A 198 -13.71 53.13 -4.93
CA LYS A 198 -12.39 53.43 -4.37
C LYS A 198 -12.00 52.34 -3.38
N ILE A 199 -10.70 52.12 -3.21
CA ILE A 199 -10.15 51.27 -2.15
C ILE A 199 -10.72 51.74 -0.80
N GLY A 200 -11.16 50.79 0.02
CA GLY A 200 -11.84 51.06 1.29
C GLY A 200 -13.37 51.15 1.22
N SER A 201 -13.93 51.28 0.00
CA SER A 201 -15.39 51.36 -0.20
C SER A 201 -16.06 50.01 0.07
N GLN A 202 -17.30 50.11 0.56
CA GLN A 202 -18.16 48.92 0.78
C GLN A 202 -19.34 48.98 -0.17
N ILE A 203 -19.72 47.83 -0.70
CA ILE A 203 -20.91 47.66 -1.53
C ILE A 203 -21.63 46.38 -1.11
N GLU A 204 -22.95 46.38 -1.23
CA GLU A 204 -23.75 45.19 -1.09
C GLU A 204 -23.85 44.51 -2.45
N ILE A 205 -23.55 43.20 -2.49
CA ILE A 205 -23.60 42.40 -3.70
C ILE A 205 -24.38 41.11 -3.49
N LYS A 206 -25.20 40.77 -4.50
CA LYS A 206 -25.88 39.47 -4.51
C LYS A 206 -24.84 38.36 -4.74
N ILE A 207 -24.92 37.29 -4.00
CA ILE A 207 -24.02 36.13 -4.10
C ILE A 207 -23.91 35.63 -5.53
N ASN A 208 -25.07 35.55 -6.21
CA ASN A 208 -25.13 35.10 -7.59
C ASN A 208 -24.42 36.04 -8.60
N ASP A 209 -24.11 37.27 -8.26
CA ASP A 209 -23.46 38.23 -9.12
C ASP A 209 -21.93 38.29 -8.89
N LEU A 210 -21.41 37.64 -7.88
CA LEU A 210 -20.00 37.70 -7.49
C LEU A 210 -19.12 36.77 -8.37
N PHE A 211 -19.38 35.49 -8.33
CA PHE A 211 -18.56 34.50 -9.02
C PHE A 211 -19.20 33.96 -10.31
N LYS A 212 -18.37 33.48 -11.22
CA LYS A 212 -18.84 32.81 -12.46
C LYS A 212 -19.52 31.49 -12.15
N LEU A 213 -18.96 30.70 -11.21
CA LEU A 213 -19.49 29.43 -10.75
C LEU A 213 -19.96 29.56 -9.28
N LYS A 214 -21.10 28.98 -8.95
CA LYS A 214 -21.64 29.00 -7.57
C LYS A 214 -20.71 28.30 -6.58
N GLU A 215 -20.01 27.26 -7.03
CA GLU A 215 -19.06 26.48 -6.23
C GLU A 215 -17.83 27.30 -5.81
N ASP A 216 -17.42 28.27 -6.65
CA ASP A 216 -16.31 29.18 -6.31
C ASP A 216 -16.63 29.99 -5.03
N PHE A 217 -17.89 30.37 -4.81
CA PHE A 217 -18.29 31.08 -3.59
C PHE A 217 -18.01 30.24 -2.34
N MET A 218 -18.39 28.97 -2.33
CA MET A 218 -18.15 28.05 -1.22
C MET A 218 -16.63 27.85 -1.00
N THR A 219 -15.90 27.64 -2.09
CA THR A 219 -14.47 27.37 -2.06
C THR A 219 -13.69 28.54 -1.45
N PHE A 220 -13.99 29.79 -1.84
CA PHE A 220 -13.25 30.95 -1.35
C PHE A 220 -13.71 31.42 0.03
N THR A 221 -15.01 31.36 0.34
CA THR A 221 -15.53 31.77 1.65
C THR A 221 -15.34 30.71 2.73
N GLY A 222 -15.29 29.42 2.35
CA GLY A 222 -15.29 28.28 3.28
C GLY A 222 -16.65 28.05 3.95
N LEU A 223 -17.71 28.69 3.45
CA LEU A 223 -19.07 28.52 3.98
C LEU A 223 -19.68 27.21 3.46
N GLN A 224 -20.39 26.51 4.35
CA GLN A 224 -21.13 25.31 4.00
C GLN A 224 -22.42 25.65 3.24
N LYS A 225 -22.91 24.71 2.45
CA LYS A 225 -24.06 24.88 1.55
C LYS A 225 -25.32 25.35 2.29
N GLU A 226 -25.56 24.81 3.48
CA GLU A 226 -26.73 25.14 4.33
C GLU A 226 -26.77 26.61 4.76
N LYS A 227 -25.58 27.22 4.98
CA LYS A 227 -25.48 28.65 5.33
C LYS A 227 -25.66 29.57 4.11
N ILE A 228 -25.38 29.07 2.91
CA ILE A 228 -25.45 29.83 1.67
C ILE A 228 -26.87 29.84 1.08
N GLU A 229 -27.64 28.77 1.26
CA GLU A 229 -28.98 28.62 0.67
C GLU A 229 -29.95 29.74 1.07
N ASN A 230 -29.79 30.29 2.28
CA ASN A 230 -30.63 31.39 2.81
C ASN A 230 -29.96 32.78 2.64
N LEU A 231 -28.78 32.84 2.00
CA LEU A 231 -28.00 34.05 1.89
C LEU A 231 -28.24 34.70 0.50
N ILE A 232 -28.85 35.89 0.49
CA ILE A 232 -29.18 36.61 -0.75
C ILE A 232 -28.03 37.51 -1.19
N SER A 233 -27.46 38.25 -0.23
CA SER A 233 -26.40 39.25 -0.47
C SER A 233 -25.34 39.23 0.60
N VAL A 234 -24.20 39.78 0.30
CA VAL A 234 -23.06 39.98 1.22
C VAL A 234 -22.53 41.39 1.08
N THR A 235 -21.98 41.94 2.14
CA THR A 235 -21.23 43.17 2.12
C THR A 235 -19.80 42.87 1.64
N PHE A 236 -19.41 43.51 0.55
CA PHE A 236 -18.08 43.43 -0.03
C PHE A 236 -17.33 44.74 0.23
N LYS A 237 -16.18 44.68 0.88
CA LYS A 237 -15.28 45.82 1.10
C LYS A 237 -13.99 45.60 0.30
N LEU A 238 -13.68 46.48 -0.62
CA LEU A 238 -12.45 46.44 -1.40
C LEU A 238 -11.27 46.93 -0.58
N SER A 239 -10.29 46.07 -0.36
CA SER A 239 -9.06 46.43 0.39
C SER A 239 -7.92 46.78 -0.59
N GLU A 240 -7.67 45.93 -1.60
CA GLU A 240 -6.59 46.14 -2.54
C GLU A 240 -6.84 45.37 -3.85
N ILE A 241 -6.20 45.80 -4.93
CA ILE A 241 -6.15 45.07 -6.18
C ILE A 241 -4.68 44.82 -6.50
N ASN A 242 -4.30 43.54 -6.47
CA ASN A 242 -2.92 43.14 -6.66
C ASN A 242 -2.73 42.30 -7.91
N LYS A 243 -1.56 42.40 -8.51
CA LYS A 243 -1.11 41.47 -9.56
C LYS A 243 0.30 41.04 -9.29
N THR A 244 0.55 39.75 -9.50
CA THR A 244 1.93 39.25 -9.48
C THR A 244 2.56 39.49 -10.86
N GLU A 245 3.48 40.43 -10.93
CA GLU A 245 4.35 40.60 -12.08
C GLU A 245 5.36 39.45 -12.09
N LYS A 246 5.30 38.62 -13.14
CA LYS A 246 6.17 37.47 -13.29
C LYS A 246 7.64 37.89 -13.36
N ALA A 247 8.52 37.25 -12.60
CA ALA A 247 9.95 37.49 -12.71
C ALA A 247 10.47 37.22 -14.11
N ASP A 248 11.43 38.02 -14.56
CA ASP A 248 12.09 37.83 -15.84
C ASP A 248 12.90 36.53 -15.86
N LEU A 249 12.93 35.83 -17.02
CA LEU A 249 13.75 34.65 -17.23
C LEU A 249 15.22 35.04 -17.46
N LYS A 250 15.84 35.55 -16.40
CA LYS A 250 17.24 36.01 -16.36
C LYS A 250 18.01 35.36 -15.24
N GLU A 251 19.31 35.60 -15.21
CA GLU A 251 20.25 34.99 -14.26
C GLU A 251 19.84 35.20 -12.81
N ASP A 252 19.25 36.35 -12.45
CA ASP A 252 18.78 36.63 -11.08
C ASP A 252 17.69 35.66 -10.61
N LEU A 253 16.77 35.29 -11.49
CA LEU A 253 15.77 34.26 -11.19
C LEU A 253 16.43 32.89 -11.06
N PHE A 254 17.34 32.55 -11.97
CA PHE A 254 17.99 31.25 -11.97
C PHE A 254 18.82 31.02 -10.70
N LYS A 255 19.52 32.03 -10.20
CA LYS A 255 20.25 31.99 -8.93
C LYS A 255 19.35 31.85 -7.72
N LYS A 256 18.15 32.45 -7.74
CA LYS A 256 17.18 32.30 -6.65
C LYS A 256 16.58 30.90 -6.59
N VAL A 257 16.31 30.29 -7.75
CA VAL A 257 15.74 28.95 -7.86
C VAL A 257 16.80 27.87 -7.60
N TYR A 258 17.98 28.04 -8.15
CA TYR A 258 19.09 27.10 -8.08
C TYR A 258 20.33 27.73 -7.46
N LYS A 259 20.60 27.38 -6.22
CA LYS A 259 21.79 27.86 -5.50
C LYS A 259 23.07 27.29 -6.09
N ASP A 260 23.01 26.01 -6.49
CA ASP A 260 24.15 25.26 -7.05
C ASP A 260 23.91 24.96 -8.53
N ASN A 261 25.00 25.01 -9.33
CA ASN A 261 24.98 24.76 -10.77
C ASN A 261 23.90 25.58 -11.49
N THR A 262 23.87 26.87 -11.26
CA THR A 262 22.89 27.81 -11.83
C THR A 262 22.90 27.75 -13.37
N PRO A 263 21.72 27.57 -14.02
CA PRO A 263 21.62 27.66 -15.48
C PRO A 263 22.10 29.02 -16.02
N LYS A 264 22.83 28.99 -17.15
CA LYS A 264 23.39 30.21 -17.74
C LYS A 264 22.39 31.01 -18.61
N ASN A 265 21.37 30.33 -19.08
CA ASN A 265 20.37 30.90 -19.96
C ASN A 265 18.98 30.22 -19.84
N SER A 266 17.96 30.78 -20.47
CA SER A 266 16.59 30.24 -20.41
C SER A 266 16.45 28.83 -20.97
N THR A 267 17.29 28.46 -21.94
CA THR A 267 17.28 27.11 -22.54
C THR A 267 17.77 26.08 -21.55
N GLU A 268 18.87 26.34 -20.87
CA GLU A 268 19.40 25.46 -19.81
C GLU A 268 18.44 25.40 -18.62
N PHE A 269 17.82 26.51 -18.25
CA PHE A 269 16.81 26.56 -17.19
C PHE A 269 15.62 25.66 -17.52
N LYS A 270 15.05 25.80 -18.73
CA LYS A 270 13.95 24.94 -19.19
C LYS A 270 14.35 23.46 -19.30
N LYS A 271 15.60 23.18 -19.74
CA LYS A 271 16.11 21.80 -19.78
C LYS A 271 16.20 21.18 -18.38
N ARG A 272 16.63 21.95 -17.37
CA ARG A 272 16.69 21.49 -15.98
C ARG A 272 15.30 21.22 -15.43
N ILE A 273 14.36 22.13 -15.65
CA ILE A 273 12.93 21.93 -15.27
C ILE A 273 12.37 20.68 -15.95
N LYS A 274 12.65 20.48 -17.24
CA LYS A 274 12.25 19.26 -17.96
C LYS A 274 12.75 18.02 -17.23
N ASN A 275 14.04 17.97 -16.91
CA ASN A 275 14.63 16.82 -16.21
C ASN A 275 14.02 16.60 -14.83
N GLU A 276 13.70 17.67 -14.09
CA GLU A 276 13.05 17.60 -12.79
C GLU A 276 11.63 17.04 -12.89
N ILE A 277 10.85 17.49 -13.87
CA ILE A 277 9.52 16.94 -14.15
C ILE A 277 9.61 15.46 -14.52
N GLU A 278 10.54 15.12 -15.44
CA GLU A 278 10.74 13.72 -15.88
C GLU A 278 11.20 12.81 -14.74
N SER A 279 12.01 13.33 -13.81
CA SER A 279 12.46 12.57 -12.64
C SER A 279 11.32 12.20 -11.69
N GLN A 280 10.28 13.04 -11.59
CA GLN A 280 9.09 12.75 -10.78
C GLN A 280 8.28 11.57 -11.33
N PHE A 281 8.38 11.30 -12.65
CA PHE A 281 7.67 10.19 -13.28
C PHE A 281 8.43 8.86 -13.24
N VAL A 282 9.70 8.85 -12.82
CA VAL A 282 10.51 7.62 -12.77
C VAL A 282 9.84 6.54 -11.93
N ASN A 283 9.31 6.91 -10.77
CA ASN A 283 8.63 5.96 -9.89
C ASN A 283 7.40 5.31 -10.56
N GLN A 284 6.63 6.09 -11.33
CA GLN A 284 5.46 5.58 -12.06
C GLN A 284 5.90 4.63 -13.18
N SER A 285 6.94 4.99 -13.91
CA SER A 285 7.55 4.15 -14.95
C SER A 285 8.10 2.85 -14.38
N ASP A 286 8.76 2.92 -13.24
CA ASP A 286 9.33 1.81 -12.51
C ASP A 286 8.26 0.83 -12.00
N GLN A 287 7.20 1.36 -11.41
CA GLN A 287 6.08 0.55 -10.93
C GLN A 287 5.35 -0.17 -12.08
N LYS A 288 5.10 0.55 -13.17
CA LYS A 288 4.50 -0.06 -14.37
C LYS A 288 5.39 -1.17 -14.93
N PHE A 289 6.69 -0.93 -15.03
CA PHE A 289 7.63 -1.95 -15.53
C PHE A 289 7.69 -3.17 -14.60
N LEU A 290 7.71 -2.96 -13.28
CA LEU A 290 7.67 -4.04 -12.29
C LEU A 290 6.42 -4.91 -12.50
N ASN A 291 5.26 -4.27 -12.64
CA ASN A 291 3.99 -4.98 -12.84
C ASN A 291 3.97 -5.72 -14.19
N ASP A 292 4.36 -5.06 -15.29
CA ASP A 292 4.37 -5.67 -16.62
C ASP A 292 5.30 -6.88 -16.71
N VAL A 293 6.47 -6.81 -16.06
CA VAL A 293 7.41 -7.94 -15.99
C VAL A 293 6.83 -9.07 -15.16
N THR A 294 6.21 -8.74 -14.02
CA THR A 294 5.54 -9.72 -13.15
C THR A 294 4.41 -10.43 -13.90
N ASP A 295 3.55 -9.69 -14.58
CA ASP A 295 2.45 -10.24 -15.38
C ASP A 295 2.97 -11.15 -16.51
N GLU A 296 4.07 -10.75 -17.17
CA GLU A 296 4.67 -11.58 -18.20
C GLU A 296 5.27 -12.86 -17.61
N PHE A 297 5.91 -12.82 -16.44
CA PHE A 297 6.35 -14.04 -15.74
C PHE A 297 5.17 -14.97 -15.42
N ILE A 298 4.07 -14.43 -14.87
CA ILE A 298 2.86 -15.22 -14.57
C ILE A 298 2.31 -15.86 -15.85
N LYS A 299 2.22 -15.10 -16.94
CA LYS A 299 1.68 -15.52 -18.22
C LYS A 299 2.50 -16.61 -18.89
N VAL A 300 3.83 -16.51 -18.86
CA VAL A 300 4.72 -17.51 -19.49
C VAL A 300 5.03 -18.69 -18.58
N SER A 301 4.73 -18.57 -17.28
CA SER A 301 4.95 -19.65 -16.33
C SER A 301 4.07 -20.86 -16.70
N LYS A 302 4.69 -22.02 -16.70
CA LYS A 302 3.98 -23.30 -16.93
C LYS A 302 3.66 -23.99 -15.59
N ILE A 303 3.47 -23.19 -14.54
CA ILE A 303 3.18 -23.73 -13.20
C ILE A 303 1.80 -24.36 -13.24
N LYS A 304 1.75 -25.66 -12.93
CA LYS A 304 0.52 -26.42 -12.73
C LYS A 304 0.34 -26.69 -11.25
N PHE A 305 -0.81 -26.39 -10.75
CA PHE A 305 -1.18 -26.67 -9.36
C PHE A 305 -2.00 -27.93 -9.27
N PRO A 306 -1.91 -28.70 -8.18
CA PRO A 306 -2.86 -29.74 -7.85
C PRO A 306 -4.19 -29.09 -7.44
N GLU A 307 -5.08 -28.90 -8.42
CA GLU A 307 -6.31 -28.10 -8.30
C GLU A 307 -7.18 -28.57 -7.14
N GLU A 308 -7.39 -29.87 -7.02
CA GLU A 308 -8.22 -30.46 -5.94
C GLU A 308 -7.63 -30.19 -4.55
N PHE A 309 -6.30 -30.21 -4.43
CA PHE A 309 -5.64 -29.90 -3.17
C PHE A 309 -5.78 -28.40 -2.82
N VAL A 310 -5.59 -27.51 -3.80
CA VAL A 310 -5.75 -26.05 -3.58
C VAL A 310 -7.20 -25.72 -3.20
N LYS A 311 -8.20 -26.36 -3.82
CA LYS A 311 -9.61 -26.20 -3.46
C LYS A 311 -9.88 -26.67 -2.02
N LYS A 312 -9.27 -27.80 -1.60
CA LYS A 312 -9.34 -28.25 -0.19
C LYS A 312 -8.71 -27.24 0.76
N LEU A 313 -7.57 -26.63 0.39
CA LEU A 313 -6.93 -25.57 1.19
C LEU A 313 -7.84 -24.34 1.33
N ILE A 314 -8.51 -23.93 0.25
CA ILE A 314 -9.47 -22.81 0.27
C ILE A 314 -10.59 -23.13 1.27
N LYS A 315 -11.19 -24.31 1.18
CA LYS A 315 -12.24 -24.75 2.11
C LYS A 315 -11.75 -24.79 3.56
N ALA A 316 -10.56 -25.34 3.80
CA ALA A 316 -10.00 -25.49 5.14
C ALA A 316 -9.63 -24.16 5.81
N ASN A 317 -9.27 -23.13 5.01
CA ASN A 317 -8.90 -21.80 5.49
C ASN A 317 -10.09 -20.83 5.57
N SER A 318 -11.24 -21.18 5.00
CA SER A 318 -12.45 -20.35 5.08
C SER A 318 -13.06 -20.39 6.48
N LYS A 319 -13.58 -19.26 6.93
CA LYS A 319 -14.33 -19.15 8.19
C LYS A 319 -15.78 -19.64 8.05
N GLU A 320 -16.29 -19.68 6.84
CA GLU A 320 -17.65 -20.08 6.49
C GLU A 320 -17.60 -21.28 5.55
N GLU A 321 -18.64 -22.11 5.57
CA GLU A 321 -18.77 -23.19 4.60
C GLU A 321 -19.00 -22.61 3.21
N LEU A 322 -18.06 -22.87 2.30
CA LEU A 322 -18.15 -22.45 0.90
C LEU A 322 -18.79 -23.55 0.04
N SER A 323 -19.68 -23.15 -0.84
CA SER A 323 -20.20 -24.02 -1.91
C SER A 323 -19.09 -24.34 -2.91
N ASP A 324 -19.27 -25.38 -3.70
CA ASP A 324 -18.28 -25.77 -4.72
C ASP A 324 -18.08 -24.70 -5.80
N GLU A 325 -19.14 -23.92 -6.12
CA GLU A 325 -19.06 -22.79 -7.04
C GLU A 325 -18.23 -21.64 -6.46
N GLU A 326 -18.43 -21.31 -5.18
CA GLU A 326 -17.64 -20.28 -4.50
C GLU A 326 -16.17 -20.68 -4.38
N VAL A 327 -15.88 -21.94 -4.11
CA VAL A 327 -14.51 -22.49 -4.08
C VAL A 327 -13.85 -22.41 -5.45
N GLN A 328 -14.60 -22.72 -6.52
CA GLN A 328 -14.08 -22.60 -7.89
C GLN A 328 -13.75 -21.13 -8.22
N ASN A 329 -14.66 -20.22 -7.91
CA ASN A 329 -14.45 -18.79 -8.14
C ASN A 329 -13.23 -18.26 -7.34
N GLU A 330 -13.07 -18.68 -6.09
CA GLU A 330 -11.93 -18.29 -5.26
C GLU A 330 -10.62 -18.87 -5.79
N PHE A 331 -10.64 -20.11 -6.26
CA PHE A 331 -9.50 -20.74 -6.94
C PHE A 331 -9.09 -19.94 -8.17
N ASP A 332 -10.03 -19.63 -9.06
CA ASP A 332 -9.75 -18.89 -10.30
C ASP A 332 -9.20 -17.48 -10.02
N ASN A 333 -9.70 -16.82 -8.99
CA ASN A 333 -9.24 -15.50 -8.56
C ASN A 333 -7.84 -15.54 -7.91
N SER A 334 -7.54 -16.59 -7.14
CA SER A 334 -6.29 -16.70 -6.38
C SER A 334 -5.11 -17.26 -7.17
N ILE A 335 -5.37 -18.00 -8.28
CA ILE A 335 -4.34 -18.75 -9.01
C ILE A 335 -3.17 -17.90 -9.50
N ASN A 336 -3.43 -16.68 -9.96
CA ASN A 336 -2.39 -15.76 -10.41
C ASN A 336 -1.57 -15.23 -9.23
N GLY A 337 -2.22 -14.99 -8.08
CA GLY A 337 -1.54 -14.63 -6.83
C GLY A 337 -0.61 -15.74 -6.33
N LEU A 338 -1.07 -16.99 -6.38
CA LEU A 338 -0.25 -18.16 -6.03
C LEU A 338 0.95 -18.33 -6.98
N LYS A 339 0.74 -18.16 -8.30
CA LYS A 339 1.86 -18.15 -9.27
C LYS A 339 2.87 -17.07 -8.94
N TYR A 340 2.40 -15.86 -8.66
CA TYR A 340 3.27 -14.74 -8.30
C TYR A 340 4.12 -15.06 -7.07
N GLN A 341 3.51 -15.56 -5.99
CA GLN A 341 4.24 -15.93 -4.77
C GLN A 341 5.35 -16.95 -5.02
N LEU A 342 5.08 -17.99 -5.84
CA LEU A 342 6.09 -18.98 -6.19
C LEU A 342 7.20 -18.39 -7.06
N ILE A 343 6.84 -17.54 -8.03
CA ILE A 343 7.82 -16.87 -8.91
C ILE A 343 8.68 -15.92 -8.07
N GLU A 344 8.09 -15.12 -7.20
CA GLU A 344 8.80 -14.21 -6.29
C GLU A 344 9.79 -14.97 -5.41
N ALA A 345 9.32 -16.01 -4.71
CA ALA A 345 10.19 -16.84 -3.87
C ALA A 345 11.37 -17.41 -4.63
N LYS A 346 11.12 -17.93 -5.83
CA LYS A 346 12.18 -18.50 -6.69
C LYS A 346 13.14 -17.44 -7.23
N LEU A 347 12.65 -16.24 -7.58
CA LEU A 347 13.48 -15.12 -7.99
C LEU A 347 14.43 -14.69 -6.88
N LEU A 348 13.90 -14.61 -5.64
CA LEU A 348 14.71 -14.26 -4.46
C LEU A 348 15.78 -15.31 -4.19
N GLU A 349 15.42 -16.61 -4.23
CA GLU A 349 16.32 -17.74 -4.02
C GLU A 349 17.44 -17.78 -5.07
N GLU A 350 17.09 -17.82 -6.37
CA GLU A 350 18.05 -17.94 -7.48
C GLU A 350 19.02 -16.75 -7.57
N ASN A 351 18.65 -15.59 -7.01
CA ASN A 351 19.49 -14.39 -7.04
C ASN A 351 20.11 -14.06 -5.66
N ASN A 352 19.99 -14.97 -4.68
CA ASN A 352 20.50 -14.80 -3.32
C ASN A 352 20.03 -13.46 -2.68
N ILE A 353 18.78 -13.07 -2.95
CA ILE A 353 18.18 -11.87 -2.35
C ILE A 353 17.58 -12.29 -1.01
N ILE A 354 18.29 -12.00 0.06
CA ILE A 354 17.86 -12.28 1.42
C ILE A 354 17.51 -10.94 2.10
N ILE A 355 16.29 -10.82 2.56
CA ILE A 355 15.87 -9.66 3.35
C ILE A 355 16.12 -9.94 4.82
N ASN A 356 17.07 -9.25 5.42
CA ASN A 356 17.36 -9.33 6.84
C ASN A 356 16.82 -8.10 7.58
N HIS A 357 16.84 -8.19 8.91
CA HIS A 357 16.32 -7.12 9.78
C HIS A 357 17.05 -5.78 9.59
N GLU A 358 18.38 -5.81 9.35
CA GLU A 358 19.17 -4.61 9.18
C GLU A 358 18.81 -3.87 7.89
N MET A 359 18.71 -4.59 6.77
CA MET A 359 18.24 -4.02 5.49
C MET A 359 16.84 -3.43 5.58
N LEU A 360 15.94 -4.09 6.31
CA LEU A 360 14.58 -3.60 6.49
C LEU A 360 14.56 -2.33 7.34
N LYS A 361 15.41 -2.26 8.37
CA LYS A 361 15.58 -1.07 9.21
C LYS A 361 16.11 0.11 8.40
N GLU A 362 17.18 -0.07 7.62
CA GLU A 362 17.72 0.97 6.74
C GLU A 362 16.68 1.48 5.73
N PHE A 363 15.91 0.56 5.14
CA PHE A 363 14.83 0.90 4.22
C PHE A 363 13.74 1.71 4.90
N ALA A 364 13.32 1.33 6.12
CA ALA A 364 12.35 2.05 6.93
C ALA A 364 12.84 3.48 7.25
N GLU A 365 14.06 3.61 7.75
CA GLU A 365 14.67 4.91 8.08
C GLU A 365 14.75 5.84 6.85
N LYS A 366 15.17 5.30 5.69
CA LYS A 366 15.20 6.03 4.41
C LYS A 366 13.80 6.49 3.99
N SER A 367 12.80 5.61 4.09
CA SER A 367 11.42 5.90 3.71
C SER A 367 10.81 6.97 4.61
N ILE A 368 11.02 6.88 5.92
CA ILE A 368 10.57 7.86 6.92
C ILE A 368 11.22 9.23 6.63
N ARG A 369 12.53 9.26 6.41
CA ARG A 369 13.25 10.50 6.09
C ARG A 369 12.68 11.16 4.84
N ASN A 370 12.48 10.41 3.77
CA ASN A 370 11.92 10.93 2.52
C ASN A 370 10.51 11.47 2.71
N GLN A 371 9.69 10.79 3.51
CA GLN A 371 8.33 11.23 3.81
C GLN A 371 8.33 12.53 4.64
N MET A 372 9.16 12.61 5.68
CA MET A 372 9.28 13.82 6.50
C MET A 372 9.78 15.02 5.68
N MET A 373 10.76 14.80 4.79
CA MET A 373 11.23 15.83 3.87
C MET A 373 10.13 16.32 2.91
N ALA A 374 9.30 15.41 2.41
CA ALA A 374 8.16 15.75 1.55
C ALA A 374 7.10 16.62 2.28
N TYR A 375 6.99 16.47 3.60
CA TYR A 375 6.14 17.32 4.45
C TYR A 375 6.84 18.61 4.95
N GLY A 376 8.00 18.94 4.39
CA GLY A 376 8.72 20.18 4.67
C GLY A 376 9.69 20.13 5.84
N GLN A 377 9.88 18.98 6.48
CA GLN A 377 10.89 18.78 7.52
C GLN A 377 12.23 18.39 6.88
N LEU A 378 13.00 19.38 6.48
CA LEU A 378 14.22 19.18 5.69
C LEU A 378 15.32 18.37 6.41
N GLU A 379 15.39 18.47 7.74
CA GLU A 379 16.38 17.76 8.56
C GLU A 379 15.69 17.06 9.74
N PRO A 380 15.05 15.90 9.50
CA PRO A 380 14.44 15.14 10.58
C PRO A 380 15.52 14.63 11.54
N SER A 381 15.27 14.74 12.84
CA SER A 381 16.22 14.30 13.85
C SER A 381 16.34 12.76 13.85
N LYS A 382 17.54 12.26 14.18
CA LYS A 382 17.75 10.81 14.33
C LYS A 382 16.78 10.20 15.35
N LYS A 383 16.52 10.92 16.45
CA LYS A 383 15.60 10.48 17.52
C LYS A 383 14.18 10.27 16.99
N ASP A 384 13.69 11.18 16.14
CA ASP A 384 12.32 11.06 15.57
C ASP A 384 12.25 9.87 14.61
N ILE A 385 13.28 9.70 13.76
CA ILE A 385 13.38 8.55 12.85
C ILE A 385 13.41 7.24 13.64
N ASP A 386 14.26 7.14 14.65
CA ASP A 386 14.39 5.94 15.50
C ASP A 386 13.08 5.61 16.21
N SER A 387 12.37 6.63 16.73
CA SER A 387 11.07 6.45 17.40
C SER A 387 9.98 5.92 16.45
N ILE A 388 9.90 6.49 15.24
CA ILE A 388 8.93 6.03 14.23
C ILE A 388 9.30 4.63 13.76
N THR A 389 10.58 4.35 13.53
CA THR A 389 11.08 3.03 13.14
C THR A 389 10.71 1.98 14.19
N ALA A 390 10.94 2.25 15.48
CA ALA A 390 10.59 1.34 16.56
C ALA A 390 9.08 1.04 16.58
N ARG A 391 8.23 2.04 16.34
CA ARG A 391 6.77 1.87 16.25
C ARG A 391 6.36 0.99 15.07
N ILE A 392 6.98 1.15 13.90
CA ILE A 392 6.73 0.31 12.73
C ILE A 392 7.10 -1.14 13.05
N PHE A 393 8.26 -1.37 13.65
CA PHE A 393 8.74 -2.71 13.99
C PHE A 393 7.95 -3.39 15.13
N SER A 394 7.14 -2.65 15.87
CA SER A 394 6.22 -3.23 16.87
C SER A 394 4.89 -3.71 16.24
N ASN A 395 4.65 -3.42 14.97
CA ASN A 395 3.43 -3.81 14.24
C ASN A 395 3.78 -4.79 13.11
N GLU A 396 3.34 -6.04 13.24
CA GLU A 396 3.63 -7.11 12.27
C GLU A 396 3.11 -6.81 10.86
N GLU A 397 1.95 -6.16 10.72
CA GLU A 397 1.38 -5.81 9.42
C GLU A 397 2.22 -4.74 8.71
N GLU A 398 2.70 -3.74 9.46
CA GLU A 398 3.61 -2.72 8.93
C GLU A 398 4.95 -3.32 8.50
N VAL A 399 5.50 -4.23 9.30
CA VAL A 399 6.73 -4.96 8.96
C VAL A 399 6.54 -5.77 7.67
N LYS A 400 5.44 -6.51 7.55
CA LYS A 400 5.10 -7.25 6.31
C LYS A 400 5.00 -6.30 5.11
N ARG A 401 4.28 -5.19 5.25
CA ARG A 401 4.11 -4.19 4.19
C ARG A 401 5.46 -3.64 3.73
N MET A 402 6.34 -3.26 4.67
CA MET A 402 7.67 -2.75 4.34
C MET A 402 8.57 -3.81 3.72
N THR A 403 8.46 -5.06 4.17
CA THR A 403 9.18 -6.18 3.57
C THR A 403 8.80 -6.36 2.11
N HIS A 404 7.51 -6.34 1.78
CA HIS A 404 7.03 -6.41 0.40
C HIS A 404 7.52 -5.23 -0.45
N GLN A 405 7.56 -4.01 0.11
CA GLN A 405 8.08 -2.85 -0.60
C GLN A 405 9.58 -3.00 -0.90
N LEU A 406 10.36 -3.47 0.07
CA LEU A 406 11.79 -3.72 -0.11
C LEU A 406 12.06 -4.82 -1.13
N ILE A 407 11.28 -5.92 -1.10
CA ILE A 407 11.33 -6.98 -2.10
C ILE A 407 11.03 -6.39 -3.49
N SER A 408 9.98 -5.59 -3.63
CA SER A 408 9.63 -4.95 -4.90
C SER A 408 10.75 -4.05 -5.43
N GLU A 409 11.44 -3.28 -4.55
CA GLU A 409 12.61 -2.48 -4.94
C GLU A 409 13.76 -3.36 -5.44
N LYS A 410 14.05 -4.47 -4.75
CA LYS A 410 15.09 -5.42 -5.15
C LYS A 410 14.76 -6.13 -6.47
N LEU A 411 13.51 -6.56 -6.63
CA LEU A 411 13.04 -7.18 -7.87
C LEU A 411 13.06 -6.19 -9.05
N LEU A 412 12.72 -4.93 -8.82
CA LEU A 412 12.81 -3.91 -9.85
C LEU A 412 14.24 -3.74 -10.38
N VAL A 413 15.23 -3.71 -9.49
CA VAL A 413 16.65 -3.65 -9.87
C VAL A 413 17.02 -4.89 -10.70
N LEU A 414 16.66 -6.08 -10.21
CA LEU A 414 16.90 -7.34 -10.90
C LEU A 414 16.26 -7.37 -12.30
N TYR A 415 15.02 -6.90 -12.42
CA TYR A 415 14.30 -6.86 -13.69
C TYR A 415 14.95 -5.89 -14.68
N LYS A 416 15.37 -4.71 -14.19
CA LYS A 416 16.10 -3.73 -15.01
C LYS A 416 17.41 -4.27 -15.56
N GLU A 417 18.06 -5.20 -14.85
CA GLU A 417 19.34 -5.81 -15.24
C GLU A 417 19.16 -7.02 -16.17
N LYS A 418 18.26 -7.95 -15.80
CA LYS A 418 18.20 -9.27 -16.44
C LYS A 418 17.14 -9.41 -17.52
N VAL A 419 16.04 -8.64 -17.44
CA VAL A 419 14.92 -8.75 -18.39
C VAL A 419 15.21 -7.96 -19.66
N ASN A 420 14.87 -8.54 -20.81
CA ASN A 420 14.94 -7.85 -22.08
C ASN A 420 13.86 -6.76 -22.16
N LYS A 421 14.30 -5.52 -21.98
CA LYS A 421 13.43 -4.32 -21.98
C LYS A 421 13.62 -3.48 -23.23
N LYS A 422 12.54 -2.78 -23.64
CA LYS A 422 12.55 -1.78 -24.70
C LYS A 422 12.17 -0.42 -24.12
N ILE A 423 13.12 0.53 -24.10
CA ILE A 423 12.82 1.90 -23.67
C ILE A 423 11.89 2.54 -24.72
N THR A 424 10.74 3.03 -24.27
CA THR A 424 9.73 3.65 -25.10
C THR A 424 9.41 5.03 -24.54
N GLU A 425 9.79 6.10 -25.24
CA GLU A 425 9.43 7.45 -24.83
C GLU A 425 7.95 7.68 -25.10
N THR A 426 7.25 8.29 -24.14
CA THR A 426 5.82 8.55 -24.20
C THR A 426 5.46 9.84 -23.49
N SER A 427 4.36 10.51 -23.90
CA SER A 427 3.79 11.62 -23.15
C SER A 427 3.08 11.08 -21.89
N TYR A 428 2.87 11.95 -20.91
CA TYR A 428 2.14 11.60 -19.69
C TYR A 428 0.69 11.16 -19.98
N GLU A 429 -0.01 11.84 -20.88
CA GLU A 429 -1.40 11.50 -21.26
C GLU A 429 -1.47 10.10 -21.86
N LYS A 430 -0.58 9.78 -22.81
CA LYS A 430 -0.51 8.44 -23.42
C LYS A 430 -0.08 7.37 -22.43
N TYR A 431 0.79 7.72 -21.49
CA TYR A 431 1.16 6.80 -20.41
C TYR A 431 -0.04 6.44 -19.53
N ILE A 432 -0.87 7.40 -19.16
CA ILE A 432 -2.10 7.17 -18.40
C ILE A 432 -3.03 6.22 -19.15
N GLU A 433 -3.24 6.43 -20.45
CA GLU A 433 -4.03 5.52 -21.28
C GLU A 433 -3.48 4.08 -21.25
N LEU A 434 -2.15 3.93 -21.36
CA LEU A 434 -1.50 2.63 -21.35
C LEU A 434 -1.49 1.97 -19.96
N ALA A 435 -1.40 2.75 -18.89
CA ALA A 435 -1.34 2.25 -17.53
C ALA A 435 -2.72 1.81 -17.01
N TYR A 436 -3.79 2.48 -17.45
CA TYR A 436 -5.16 2.23 -16.98
C TYR A 436 -6.08 1.58 -18.02
N LYS A 437 -5.61 1.30 -19.25
CA LYS A 437 -6.33 0.35 -20.11
C LYS A 437 -6.33 -1.00 -19.38
N LYS A 438 -7.49 -1.38 -18.84
CA LYS A 438 -7.74 -2.77 -18.50
C LYS A 438 -7.45 -3.58 -19.77
N ASN A 439 -6.61 -4.61 -19.64
CA ASN A 439 -6.52 -5.65 -20.65
C ASN A 439 -7.88 -6.34 -20.65
N ASP A 440 -8.76 -5.91 -21.57
CA ASP A 440 -9.96 -6.67 -21.94
C ASP A 440 -9.54 -7.96 -22.64
#